data_069497fea17ad098c413da210dcab7b6
#
_entry.id   069497fea17ad098c413da210dcab7b6
#
_cell.length_a   1.000
_cell.length_b   1.000
_cell.length_c   1.000
_cell.angle_alpha   90.00
_cell.angle_beta   90.00
_cell.angle_gamma   90.00
#
_symmetry.space_group_name_H-M   'P 1'
#
loop_
_entity.id
_entity.type
_entity.pdbx_description
1 polymer ?
#
loop_
_entity_poly.entity_id
_entity_poly.type
_entity_poly.pdbx_seq_one_letter_code
_entity_poly.pdbx_strand_id
1 'polypeptide(L)'
;LEEILDFKEEEILFLISDLNLTFQESKDLDKDISKLIEDGYKIKLQLLDHHISGKKSADAFYWYYLDDKRCATKIVYDYMFEEYDGFDFTVSSWLEPLVNTINAVDIWLDYDIKNFEFGKVVMSMISKVREVNSILFADLNREFRLYLLKESAKFLDQIDGHIKLDNEVHF
;
A
#
# COMPACT_ATOMS: atom_id res chain seq x y z
N LEU A 1 -0.09 17.55 -10.88
CA LEU A 1 -0.80 18.77 -10.44
C LEU A 1 -1.62 19.41 -11.56
N GLU A 2 -1.19 19.35 -12.83
CA GLU A 2 -1.96 19.92 -13.97
C GLU A 2 -3.35 19.28 -14.12
N GLU A 3 -3.52 17.99 -13.83
CA GLU A 3 -4.81 17.30 -13.90
C GLU A 3 -5.82 17.72 -12.82
N ILE A 4 -5.38 18.41 -11.78
CA ILE A 4 -6.24 18.89 -10.68
C ILE A 4 -7.04 20.14 -11.09
N LEU A 5 -6.60 20.89 -12.09
CA LEU A 5 -7.16 22.18 -12.48
C LEU A 5 -8.64 22.13 -12.89
N ASP A 6 -9.12 20.98 -13.34
CA ASP A 6 -10.52 20.79 -13.78
C ASP A 6 -11.51 20.52 -12.63
N PHE A 7 -11.00 20.28 -11.39
CA PHE A 7 -11.79 19.81 -10.23
C PHE A 7 -11.95 20.84 -9.11
N LYS A 8 -11.97 22.13 -9.42
CA LYS A 8 -11.97 23.21 -8.41
C LYS A 8 -13.15 23.17 -7.42
N GLU A 9 -14.28 22.66 -7.86
CA GLU A 9 -15.49 22.58 -7.01
C GLU A 9 -15.56 21.32 -6.14
N GLU A 10 -14.71 20.34 -6.39
CA GLU A 10 -14.71 19.05 -5.71
C GLU A 10 -13.71 19.01 -4.54
N GLU A 11 -13.97 18.13 -3.57
CA GLU A 11 -12.99 17.80 -2.54
C GLU A 11 -12.02 16.76 -3.07
N ILE A 12 -10.73 17.10 -3.10
CA ILE A 12 -9.68 16.28 -3.67
C ILE A 12 -8.82 15.71 -2.55
N LEU A 13 -8.76 14.37 -2.44
CA LEU A 13 -7.72 13.70 -1.67
C LEU A 13 -6.49 13.46 -2.55
N PHE A 14 -5.39 14.13 -2.25
CA PHE A 14 -4.10 13.86 -2.86
C PHE A 14 -3.31 12.90 -1.94
N LEU A 15 -3.42 11.60 -2.23
CA LEU A 15 -2.82 10.54 -1.44
C LEU A 15 -1.52 10.06 -2.08
N ILE A 16 -0.42 10.12 -1.34
CA ILE A 16 0.89 9.58 -1.70
C ILE A 16 1.18 8.41 -0.75
N SER A 17 1.66 7.29 -1.27
CA SER A 17 2.03 6.14 -0.44
C SER A 17 3.36 5.55 -0.88
N ASP A 18 4.10 4.99 0.09
CA ASP A 18 5.36 4.28 -0.15
C ASP A 18 6.41 5.13 -0.90
N LEU A 19 6.41 6.42 -0.62
CA LEU A 19 7.33 7.37 -1.24
C LEU A 19 8.04 8.20 -0.16
N ASN A 20 9.33 7.96 -0.02
CA ASN A 20 10.19 8.70 0.88
C ASN A 20 10.61 10.02 0.25
N LEU A 21 9.97 11.11 0.65
CA LEU A 21 10.32 12.45 0.22
C LEU A 21 11.46 13.01 1.09
N THR A 22 12.46 13.61 0.45
CA THR A 22 13.44 14.44 1.14
C THR A 22 12.75 15.66 1.79
N PHE A 23 13.41 16.26 2.78
CA PHE A 23 12.87 17.44 3.44
C PHE A 23 12.63 18.61 2.46
N GLN A 24 13.49 18.75 1.45
CA GLN A 24 13.32 19.79 0.43
C GLN A 24 12.12 19.52 -0.48
N GLU A 25 11.96 18.29 -0.96
CA GLU A 25 10.79 17.88 -1.76
C GLU A 25 9.50 18.04 -0.97
N SER A 26 9.48 17.68 0.31
CA SER A 26 8.33 17.88 1.19
C SER A 26 7.96 19.35 1.33
N LYS A 27 8.97 20.24 1.47
CA LYS A 27 8.76 21.69 1.55
C LYS A 27 8.23 22.28 0.25
N ASP A 28 8.73 21.81 -0.88
CA ASP A 28 8.29 22.29 -2.19
C ASP A 28 6.86 21.83 -2.48
N LEU A 29 6.52 20.57 -2.16
CA LEU A 29 5.17 20.04 -2.26
C LEU A 29 4.18 20.79 -1.36
N ASP A 30 4.54 21.02 -0.10
CA ASP A 30 3.72 21.78 0.86
C ASP A 30 3.40 23.19 0.34
N LYS A 31 4.39 23.86 -0.22
CA LYS A 31 4.23 25.19 -0.83
C LYS A 31 3.29 25.15 -2.05
N ASP A 32 3.45 24.16 -2.92
CA ASP A 32 2.65 24.06 -4.15
C ASP A 32 1.18 23.74 -3.81
N ILE A 33 0.94 22.83 -2.85
CA ILE A 33 -0.42 22.51 -2.37
C ILE A 33 -1.04 23.71 -1.66
N SER A 34 -0.28 24.40 -0.79
CA SER A 34 -0.76 25.62 -0.11
C SER A 34 -1.20 26.69 -1.10
N LYS A 35 -0.47 26.89 -2.18
CA LYS A 35 -0.85 27.82 -3.25
C LYS A 35 -2.15 27.42 -3.94
N LEU A 36 -2.34 26.12 -4.24
CA LEU A 36 -3.60 25.65 -4.83
C LEU A 36 -4.79 25.88 -3.88
N ILE A 37 -4.60 25.65 -2.58
CA ILE A 37 -5.64 25.95 -1.56
C ILE A 37 -5.94 27.45 -1.52
N GLU A 38 -4.94 28.33 -1.56
CA GLU A 38 -5.12 29.79 -1.65
C GLU A 38 -5.87 30.19 -2.93
N ASP A 39 -5.64 29.49 -4.05
CA ASP A 39 -6.34 29.66 -5.33
C ASP A 39 -7.78 29.11 -5.29
N GLY A 40 -8.23 28.53 -4.16
CA GLY A 40 -9.60 28.11 -3.89
C GLY A 40 -9.89 26.63 -4.15
N TYR A 41 -8.86 25.78 -4.35
CA TYR A 41 -9.04 24.34 -4.43
C TYR A 41 -9.20 23.72 -3.05
N LYS A 42 -10.07 22.70 -2.92
CA LYS A 42 -10.31 21.96 -1.68
C LYS A 42 -9.47 20.69 -1.67
N ILE A 43 -8.20 20.82 -1.27
CA ILE A 43 -7.24 19.70 -1.32
C ILE A 43 -6.90 19.23 0.10
N LYS A 44 -7.05 17.92 0.36
CA LYS A 44 -6.46 17.22 1.49
C LYS A 44 -5.22 16.47 0.98
N LEU A 45 -4.04 16.91 1.40
CA LEU A 45 -2.78 16.20 1.14
C LEU A 45 -2.55 15.19 2.26
N GLN A 46 -2.19 13.96 1.88
CA GLN A 46 -1.77 12.91 2.81
C GLN A 46 -0.66 12.07 2.21
N LEU A 47 0.45 11.91 2.92
CA LEU A 47 1.51 10.95 2.61
C LEU A 47 1.55 9.90 3.71
N LEU A 48 1.55 8.63 3.30
CA LEU A 48 1.60 7.45 4.17
C LEU A 48 2.84 6.64 3.83
N ASP A 49 3.81 6.61 4.75
CA ASP A 49 5.13 6.04 4.50
C ASP A 49 5.64 5.22 5.71
N HIS A 50 6.58 4.33 5.46
CA HIS A 50 7.23 3.52 6.50
C HIS A 50 8.77 3.67 6.53
N HIS A 51 9.34 4.45 5.62
CA HIS A 51 10.78 4.64 5.53
C HIS A 51 11.29 5.61 6.59
N ILE A 52 12.07 5.11 7.56
CA ILE A 52 12.58 5.92 8.68
C ILE A 52 13.41 7.15 8.24
N SER A 53 13.98 7.11 7.03
CA SER A 53 14.68 8.25 6.43
C SER A 53 13.78 9.46 6.17
N GLY A 54 12.45 9.26 6.08
CA GLY A 54 11.44 10.31 5.98
C GLY A 54 11.15 11.05 7.30
N LYS A 55 11.71 10.60 8.43
CA LYS A 55 11.38 11.12 9.77
C LYS A 55 11.46 12.64 9.89
N LYS A 56 12.47 13.27 9.31
CA LYS A 56 12.63 14.74 9.36
C LYS A 56 11.46 15.45 8.69
N SER A 57 10.95 14.91 7.60
CA SER A 57 9.76 15.44 6.90
C SER A 57 8.50 15.19 7.71
N ALA A 58 8.33 13.98 8.24
CA ALA A 58 7.19 13.62 9.06
C ALA A 58 7.08 14.46 10.35
N ASP A 59 8.19 14.78 10.97
CA ASP A 59 8.21 15.66 12.17
C ASP A 59 7.86 17.14 11.83
N ALA A 60 7.98 17.55 10.57
CA ALA A 60 7.78 18.95 10.15
C ALA A 60 6.43 19.20 9.45
N PHE A 61 5.86 18.20 8.78
CA PHE A 61 4.67 18.36 7.96
C PHE A 61 3.54 17.44 8.46
N TYR A 62 2.41 18.00 8.88
CA TYR A 62 1.26 17.28 9.47
C TYR A 62 0.60 16.28 8.50
N TRP A 63 0.77 16.47 7.21
CA TRP A 63 0.26 15.59 6.16
C TRP A 63 1.17 14.39 5.87
N TYR A 64 2.38 14.32 6.44
CA TYR A 64 3.31 13.22 6.32
C TYR A 64 3.20 12.29 7.52
N TYR A 65 2.49 11.19 7.36
CA TYR A 65 2.39 10.15 8.38
C TYR A 65 3.49 9.10 8.16
N LEU A 66 4.25 8.81 9.20
CA LEU A 66 5.33 7.81 9.20
C LEU A 66 5.09 6.77 10.28
N ASP A 67 5.08 5.49 9.88
CA ASP A 67 5.04 4.36 10.79
C ASP A 67 5.99 3.25 10.33
N ASP A 68 7.12 3.11 10.99
CA ASP A 68 8.15 2.12 10.68
C ASP A 68 7.84 0.68 11.13
N LYS A 69 6.67 0.46 11.74
CA LYS A 69 6.21 -0.85 12.23
C LYS A 69 5.26 -1.56 11.28
N ARG A 70 4.79 -0.88 10.25
CA ARG A 70 3.90 -1.40 9.23
C ARG A 70 4.42 -1.00 7.85
N CYS A 71 4.25 -1.87 6.84
CA CYS A 71 4.51 -1.48 5.46
C CYS A 71 3.49 -0.45 4.95
N ALA A 72 3.85 0.28 3.91
CA ALA A 72 2.97 1.29 3.33
C ALA A 72 1.60 0.72 2.90
N THR A 73 1.56 -0.50 2.35
CA THR A 73 0.30 -1.18 2.00
C THR A 73 -0.62 -1.35 3.23
N LYS A 74 -0.07 -1.75 4.37
CA LYS A 74 -0.85 -1.92 5.61
C LYS A 74 -1.30 -0.56 6.16
N ILE A 75 -0.45 0.46 6.13
CA ILE A 75 -0.79 1.82 6.57
C ILE A 75 -1.93 2.38 5.72
N VAL A 76 -1.86 2.25 4.38
CA VAL A 76 -2.92 2.70 3.47
C VAL A 76 -4.23 1.95 3.71
N TYR A 77 -4.17 0.63 3.89
CA TYR A 77 -5.34 -0.17 4.18
C TYR A 77 -6.05 0.30 5.45
N ASP A 78 -5.31 0.45 6.56
CA ASP A 78 -5.86 0.90 7.83
C ASP A 78 -6.41 2.34 7.72
N TYR A 79 -5.69 3.25 7.06
CA TYR A 79 -6.13 4.62 6.83
C TYR A 79 -7.46 4.70 6.05
N MET A 80 -7.59 3.94 4.97
CA MET A 80 -8.81 3.90 4.16
C MET A 80 -10.00 3.34 4.96
N PHE A 81 -9.75 2.40 5.85
CA PHE A 81 -10.76 1.82 6.74
C PHE A 81 -11.24 2.79 7.82
N GLU A 82 -10.32 3.57 8.39
CA GLU A 82 -10.60 4.51 9.49
C GLU A 82 -11.26 5.81 8.99
N GLU A 83 -10.84 6.32 7.83
CA GLU A 83 -11.24 7.63 7.32
C GLU A 83 -12.49 7.59 6.41
N TYR A 84 -12.83 6.42 5.86
CA TYR A 84 -13.91 6.31 4.88
C TYR A 84 -14.96 5.27 5.26
N ASP A 85 -16.10 5.70 5.81
CA ASP A 85 -17.25 4.87 6.20
C ASP A 85 -17.87 4.02 5.05
N GLY A 86 -17.48 4.24 3.82
CA GLY A 86 -18.00 3.58 2.63
C GLY A 86 -17.11 2.49 2.05
N PHE A 87 -16.05 2.08 2.74
CA PHE A 87 -15.21 0.99 2.25
C PHE A 87 -16.00 -0.32 2.29
N ASP A 88 -16.22 -0.93 1.13
CA ASP A 88 -17.04 -2.14 1.00
C ASP A 88 -16.43 -3.32 1.76
N PHE A 89 -17.01 -3.68 2.89
CA PHE A 89 -16.58 -4.81 3.73
C PHE A 89 -16.56 -6.15 2.98
N THR A 90 -17.27 -6.29 1.86
CA THR A 90 -17.20 -7.51 1.04
C THR A 90 -15.83 -7.67 0.37
N VAL A 91 -15.12 -6.57 0.13
CA VAL A 91 -13.75 -6.56 -0.38
C VAL A 91 -12.75 -6.87 0.74
N SER A 92 -13.03 -6.45 1.97
CA SER A 92 -12.11 -6.57 3.10
C SER A 92 -11.83 -8.02 3.51
N SER A 93 -12.82 -8.91 3.41
CA SER A 93 -12.69 -10.31 3.88
C SER A 93 -11.57 -11.11 3.19
N TRP A 94 -11.27 -10.79 1.92
CA TRP A 94 -10.16 -11.42 1.19
C TRP A 94 -8.92 -10.52 1.10
N LEU A 95 -9.08 -9.20 1.21
CA LEU A 95 -7.99 -8.23 1.06
C LEU A 95 -7.14 -8.15 2.33
N GLU A 96 -7.76 -8.13 3.51
CA GLU A 96 -7.04 -8.03 4.78
C GLU A 96 -5.99 -9.15 4.98
N PRO A 97 -6.28 -10.45 4.74
CA PRO A 97 -5.27 -11.49 4.80
C PRO A 97 -4.09 -11.25 3.86
N LEU A 98 -4.33 -10.74 2.65
CA LEU A 98 -3.26 -10.41 1.71
C LEU A 98 -2.43 -9.20 2.17
N VAL A 99 -3.07 -8.17 2.71
CA VAL A 99 -2.38 -7.00 3.28
C VAL A 99 -1.46 -7.42 4.42
N ASN A 100 -1.93 -8.29 5.33
CA ASN A 100 -1.12 -8.83 6.43
C ASN A 100 0.06 -9.65 5.91
N THR A 101 -0.15 -10.42 4.87
CA THR A 101 0.88 -11.21 4.17
C THR A 101 1.96 -10.32 3.55
N ILE A 102 1.57 -9.25 2.85
CA ILE A 102 2.50 -8.26 2.29
C ILE A 102 3.25 -7.54 3.39
N ASN A 103 2.55 -7.13 4.44
CA ASN A 103 3.16 -6.49 5.61
C ASN A 103 4.26 -7.36 6.22
N ALA A 104 3.99 -8.65 6.41
CA ALA A 104 4.95 -9.57 7.00
C ALA A 104 6.26 -9.66 6.19
N VAL A 105 6.17 -9.71 4.87
CA VAL A 105 7.35 -9.83 4.02
C VAL A 105 8.10 -8.52 3.85
N ASP A 106 7.38 -7.41 3.76
CA ASP A 106 7.98 -6.11 3.45
C ASP A 106 8.81 -5.56 4.62
N ILE A 107 8.30 -5.69 5.84
CA ILE A 107 9.02 -5.28 7.07
C ILE A 107 9.71 -6.44 7.80
N TRP A 108 9.85 -7.59 7.12
CA TRP A 108 10.62 -8.75 7.56
C TRP A 108 10.16 -9.37 8.89
N LEU A 109 8.86 -9.66 9.03
CA LEU A 109 8.28 -10.35 10.19
C LEU A 109 8.44 -11.88 10.05
N ASP A 110 9.66 -12.39 10.07
CA ASP A 110 9.98 -13.80 9.85
C ASP A 110 9.45 -14.75 10.96
N TYR A 111 9.10 -14.22 12.12
CA TYR A 111 8.42 -14.95 13.19
C TYR A 111 6.95 -15.27 12.85
N ASP A 112 6.30 -14.51 11.96
CA ASP A 112 5.00 -14.84 11.39
C ASP A 112 5.19 -15.71 10.13
N ILE A 113 5.62 -16.93 10.34
CA ILE A 113 6.07 -17.85 9.29
C ILE A 113 5.02 -17.97 8.18
N LYS A 114 3.75 -18.13 8.53
CA LYS A 114 2.65 -18.28 7.57
C LYS A 114 2.57 -17.11 6.61
N ASN A 115 2.43 -15.90 7.14
CA ASN A 115 2.28 -14.71 6.32
C ASN A 115 3.59 -14.37 5.60
N PHE A 116 4.74 -14.59 6.25
CA PHE A 116 6.05 -14.30 5.66
C PHE A 116 6.35 -15.20 4.44
N GLU A 117 6.18 -16.53 4.57
CA GLU A 117 6.45 -17.46 3.48
C GLU A 117 5.46 -17.29 2.32
N PHE A 118 4.18 -17.15 2.62
CA PHE A 118 3.19 -16.86 1.59
C PHE A 118 3.41 -15.50 0.92
N GLY A 119 3.83 -14.50 1.69
CA GLY A 119 4.17 -13.17 1.18
C GLY A 119 5.27 -13.20 0.14
N LYS A 120 6.31 -14.01 0.33
CA LYS A 120 7.37 -14.20 -0.70
C LYS A 120 6.80 -14.74 -2.00
N VAL A 121 5.87 -15.69 -1.92
CA VAL A 121 5.20 -16.26 -3.10
C VAL A 121 4.34 -15.19 -3.80
N VAL A 122 3.51 -14.45 -3.04
CA VAL A 122 2.64 -13.40 -3.58
C VAL A 122 3.45 -12.29 -4.24
N MET A 123 4.51 -11.81 -3.59
CA MET A 123 5.40 -10.79 -4.14
C MET A 123 6.08 -11.26 -5.42
N SER A 124 6.52 -12.52 -5.46
CA SER A 124 7.10 -13.13 -6.68
C SER A 124 6.07 -13.20 -7.82
N MET A 125 4.83 -13.58 -7.53
CA MET A 125 3.74 -13.60 -8.52
C MET A 125 3.44 -12.21 -9.09
N ILE A 126 3.32 -11.19 -8.21
CA ILE A 126 3.06 -9.81 -8.62
C ILE A 126 4.17 -9.30 -9.53
N SER A 127 5.44 -9.55 -9.17
CA SER A 127 6.59 -9.15 -9.98
C SER A 127 6.59 -9.81 -11.34
N LYS A 128 6.34 -11.11 -11.41
CA LYS A 128 6.26 -11.86 -12.68
C LYS A 128 5.14 -11.37 -13.58
N VAL A 129 3.96 -11.17 -13.01
CA VAL A 129 2.80 -10.64 -13.75
C VAL A 129 3.09 -9.24 -14.27
N ARG A 130 3.77 -8.39 -13.48
CA ARG A 130 4.16 -7.03 -13.88
C ARG A 130 5.11 -7.03 -15.08
N GLU A 131 6.12 -7.90 -15.10
CA GLU A 131 7.06 -8.01 -16.22
C GLU A 131 6.36 -8.41 -17.52
N VAL A 132 5.51 -9.43 -17.48
CA VAL A 132 4.79 -9.92 -18.67
C VAL A 132 3.81 -8.88 -19.20
N ASN A 133 3.13 -8.16 -18.33
CA ASN A 133 2.00 -7.32 -18.69
C ASN A 133 2.37 -5.88 -19.03
N SER A 134 3.49 -5.36 -18.55
CA SER A 134 3.99 -4.04 -18.99
C SER A 134 4.31 -4.01 -20.48
N ILE A 135 4.56 -5.20 -21.07
CA ILE A 135 4.89 -5.38 -22.50
C ILE A 135 3.62 -5.58 -23.34
N LEU A 136 2.56 -6.19 -22.80
CA LEU A 136 1.46 -6.68 -23.61
C LEU A 136 0.10 -5.96 -23.41
N PHE A 137 -0.28 -5.55 -22.18
CA PHE A 137 -1.63 -5.06 -21.92
C PHE A 137 -1.74 -4.18 -20.65
N ALA A 138 -1.53 -2.88 -20.75
CA ALA A 138 -1.54 -1.98 -19.60
C ALA A 138 -2.88 -2.00 -18.80
N ASP A 139 -4.02 -2.07 -19.47
CA ASP A 139 -5.35 -1.94 -18.84
C ASP A 139 -5.90 -3.26 -18.25
N LEU A 140 -5.72 -4.38 -18.95
CA LEU A 140 -6.10 -5.73 -18.46
C LEU A 140 -5.26 -6.18 -17.27
N ASN A 141 -4.13 -5.55 -17.07
CA ASN A 141 -3.14 -5.91 -16.08
C ASN A 141 -3.62 -5.73 -14.64
N ARG A 142 -4.36 -4.64 -14.38
CA ARG A 142 -4.89 -4.34 -13.05
C ARG A 142 -5.94 -5.37 -12.62
N GLU A 143 -6.90 -5.67 -13.48
CA GLU A 143 -7.96 -6.64 -13.19
C GLU A 143 -7.41 -8.05 -13.03
N PHE A 144 -6.47 -8.44 -13.88
CA PHE A 144 -5.83 -9.76 -13.80
C PHE A 144 -5.00 -9.91 -12.52
N ARG A 145 -4.27 -8.89 -12.08
CA ARG A 145 -3.54 -8.92 -10.81
C ARG A 145 -4.48 -9.04 -9.61
N LEU A 146 -5.57 -8.26 -9.58
CA LEU A 146 -6.59 -8.36 -8.55
C LEU A 146 -7.24 -9.75 -8.51
N TYR A 147 -7.51 -10.33 -9.67
CA TYR A 147 -8.01 -11.69 -9.78
C TYR A 147 -7.04 -12.70 -9.19
N LEU A 148 -5.77 -12.66 -9.57
CA LEU A 148 -4.74 -13.57 -9.04
C LEU A 148 -4.56 -13.43 -7.52
N LEU A 149 -4.54 -12.21 -6.99
CA LEU A 149 -4.44 -11.95 -5.56
C LEU A 149 -5.64 -12.52 -4.80
N LYS A 150 -6.85 -12.29 -5.31
CA LYS A 150 -8.08 -12.82 -4.73
C LYS A 150 -8.12 -14.35 -4.76
N GLU A 151 -7.69 -14.97 -5.84
CA GLU A 151 -7.61 -16.44 -5.92
C GLU A 151 -6.52 -16.99 -5.00
N SER A 152 -5.35 -16.34 -4.89
CA SER A 152 -4.28 -16.78 -4.00
C SER A 152 -4.69 -16.70 -2.52
N ALA A 153 -5.50 -15.73 -2.11
CA ALA A 153 -6.00 -15.63 -0.73
C ALA A 153 -6.76 -16.88 -0.25
N LYS A 154 -7.41 -17.61 -1.17
CA LYS A 154 -8.13 -18.85 -0.86
C LYS A 154 -7.21 -19.98 -0.37
N PHE A 155 -5.92 -19.90 -0.65
CA PHE A 155 -4.93 -20.91 -0.25
C PHE A 155 -4.22 -20.58 1.06
N LEU A 156 -4.42 -19.38 1.62
CA LEU A 156 -3.78 -18.97 2.88
C LEU A 156 -4.02 -19.95 4.04
N ASP A 157 -5.24 -20.47 4.16
CA ASP A 157 -5.59 -21.41 5.22
C ASP A 157 -4.95 -22.81 5.05
N GLN A 158 -4.49 -23.12 3.85
CA GLN A 158 -3.87 -24.41 3.53
C GLN A 158 -2.37 -24.43 3.87
N ILE A 159 -1.74 -23.25 3.97
CA ILE A 159 -0.29 -23.11 4.18
C ILE A 159 0.15 -23.68 5.53
N ASP A 160 -0.65 -23.54 6.59
CA ASP A 160 -0.32 -24.08 7.92
C ASP A 160 -0.10 -25.59 7.90
N GLY A 161 -0.83 -26.32 7.05
CA GLY A 161 -0.66 -27.74 6.85
C GLY A 161 0.68 -28.08 6.17
N HIS A 162 1.05 -27.30 5.17
CA HIS A 162 2.32 -27.50 4.43
C HIS A 162 3.55 -27.14 5.26
N ILE A 163 3.50 -26.06 6.05
CA ILE A 163 4.60 -25.67 6.94
C ILE A 163 4.84 -26.74 8.01
N LYS A 164 3.79 -27.34 8.57
CA LYS A 164 3.91 -28.45 9.52
C LYS A 164 4.58 -29.67 8.90
N LEU A 165 4.16 -30.04 7.68
CA LEU A 165 4.74 -31.15 6.94
C LEU A 165 6.23 -30.93 6.63
N ASP A 166 6.61 -29.73 6.24
CA ASP A 166 8.00 -29.39 5.90
C ASP A 166 8.90 -29.46 7.15
N ASN A 167 8.40 -28.97 8.29
CA ASN A 167 9.10 -29.06 9.57
C ASN A 167 9.19 -30.51 10.11
N GLU A 168 8.25 -31.38 9.78
CA GLU A 168 8.30 -32.80 10.16
C GLU A 168 9.26 -33.63 9.27
N VAL A 169 9.51 -33.20 8.05
CA VAL A 169 10.39 -33.89 7.08
C VAL A 169 11.86 -33.49 7.25
N HIS A 170 12.15 -32.33 7.80
CA HIS A 170 13.51 -31.81 7.97
C HIS A 170 14.14 -32.04 9.36
N PHE A 171 13.47 -32.76 10.24
CA PHE A 171 13.97 -33.25 11.52
C PHE A 171 14.00 -34.78 11.56
#